data_9dfe891dc0920d6983831840be50ca71
#
_entry.id   9dfe891dc0920d6983831840be50ca71
#
_cell.length_a   1.000
_cell.length_b   1.000
_cell.length_c   1.000
_cell.angle_alpha   90.00
_cell.angle_beta   90.00
_cell.angle_gamma   90.00
#
_symmetry.space_group_name_H-M   'P 1'
#
loop_
_entity.id
_entity.type
_entity.pdbx_description
1 polymer ?
#
loop_
_entity_poly.entity_id
_entity_poly.type
_entity_poly.pdbx_seq_one_letter_code
_entity_poly.pdbx_strand_id
1 'polypeptide(L)'
;MALSRIERRKRIHYRIRKHVSGTAERPRMVVFRSNKQIYVQVIDDLQGKTLAPASSNDKELSAQCKGKTGIETSAIVGKAIAERAQAKGIKAVSFDRGGYLFHGRVKSLADAAREGGLEF
;
A
#
# COMPACT_ATOMS: atom_id res chain seq x y z
N MET A 1 -31.36 -4.76 -1.33
CA MET A 1 -30.81 -3.41 -1.49
C MET A 1 -29.33 -3.47 -1.88
N ALA A 2 -28.93 -2.57 -2.75
CA ALA A 2 -27.52 -2.49 -3.15
C ALA A 2 -26.65 -1.98 -2.00
N LEU A 3 -25.46 -2.56 -1.86
CA LEU A 3 -24.50 -2.11 -0.88
C LEU A 3 -23.89 -0.77 -1.33
N SER A 4 -23.57 0.10 -0.37
CA SER A 4 -22.81 1.31 -0.63
C SER A 4 -21.39 0.98 -1.06
N ARG A 5 -20.66 1.96 -1.61
CA ARG A 5 -19.24 1.77 -1.98
C ARG A 5 -18.39 1.40 -0.76
N ILE A 6 -18.67 2.03 0.38
CA ILE A 6 -17.93 1.77 1.63
C ILE A 6 -18.20 0.34 2.12
N GLU A 7 -19.47 -0.10 2.09
CA GLU A 7 -19.84 -1.45 2.51
C GLU A 7 -19.24 -2.51 1.60
N ARG A 8 -19.24 -2.29 0.28
CA ARG A 8 -18.62 -3.20 -0.69
C ARG A 8 -17.12 -3.34 -0.43
N ARG A 9 -16.44 -2.22 -0.19
CA ARG A 9 -15.00 -2.22 0.08
C ARG A 9 -14.67 -2.94 1.38
N LYS A 10 -15.45 -2.73 2.43
CA LYS A 10 -15.29 -3.43 3.71
C LYS A 10 -15.46 -4.94 3.53
N ARG A 11 -16.45 -5.37 2.75
CA ARG A 11 -16.70 -6.78 2.48
C ARG A 11 -15.54 -7.41 1.70
N ILE A 12 -15.03 -6.72 0.69
CA ILE A 12 -13.87 -7.18 -0.09
C ILE A 12 -12.63 -7.26 0.80
N HIS A 13 -12.37 -6.23 1.61
CA HIS A 13 -11.24 -6.20 2.53
C HIS A 13 -11.32 -7.32 3.56
N TYR A 14 -12.51 -7.60 4.08
CA TYR A 14 -12.72 -8.72 5.01
C TYR A 14 -12.33 -10.06 4.37
N ARG A 15 -12.72 -10.30 3.12
CA ARG A 15 -12.32 -11.51 2.38
C ARG A 15 -10.81 -11.60 2.18
N ILE A 16 -10.18 -10.49 1.82
CA ILE A 16 -8.73 -10.43 1.63
C ILE A 16 -8.02 -10.76 2.96
N ARG A 17 -8.47 -10.18 4.07
CA ARG A 17 -7.87 -10.38 5.39
C ARG A 17 -7.99 -11.82 5.92
N LYS A 18 -8.88 -12.62 5.37
CA LYS A 18 -8.93 -14.06 5.70
C LYS A 18 -7.73 -14.83 5.14
N HIS A 19 -7.14 -14.33 4.06
CA HIS A 19 -6.04 -14.99 3.36
C HIS A 19 -4.71 -14.25 3.50
N VAL A 20 -4.75 -12.97 3.91
CA VAL A 20 -3.57 -12.11 4.00
C VAL A 20 -3.36 -11.71 5.46
N SER A 21 -2.23 -12.14 6.01
CA SER A 21 -1.81 -11.80 7.37
C SER A 21 -0.32 -11.52 7.35
N GLY A 22 0.11 -10.43 8.00
CA GLY A 22 1.50 -10.03 8.02
C GLY A 22 2.28 -10.63 9.18
N THR A 23 3.47 -11.13 8.90
CA THR A 23 4.43 -11.60 9.91
C THR A 23 5.70 -10.75 9.80
N ALA A 24 6.64 -10.92 10.74
CA ALA A 24 7.92 -10.21 10.68
C ALA A 24 8.72 -10.57 9.43
N GLU A 25 8.63 -11.83 8.98
CA GLU A 25 9.35 -12.31 7.80
C GLU A 25 8.67 -11.89 6.49
N ARG A 26 7.34 -11.82 6.48
CA ARG A 26 6.55 -11.40 5.33
C ARG A 26 5.43 -10.48 5.81
N PRO A 27 5.76 -9.21 6.09
CA PRO A 27 4.76 -8.26 6.59
C PRO A 27 3.66 -7.99 5.57
N ARG A 28 2.53 -7.51 6.07
CA ARG A 28 1.41 -7.10 5.24
C ARG A 28 1.63 -5.67 4.75
N MET A 29 1.63 -5.49 3.43
CA MET A 29 1.68 -4.17 2.82
C MET A 29 0.25 -3.76 2.44
N VAL A 30 -0.33 -2.83 3.19
CA VAL A 30 -1.70 -2.38 3.00
C VAL A 30 -1.73 -0.99 2.36
N VAL A 31 -2.63 -0.82 1.39
CA VAL A 31 -2.85 0.44 0.70
C VAL A 31 -4.14 1.07 1.20
N PHE A 32 -4.10 2.37 1.43
CA PHE A 32 -5.25 3.18 1.77
C PHE A 32 -5.24 4.44 0.91
N ARG A 33 -6.37 4.77 0.27
CA ARG A 33 -6.45 5.97 -0.56
C ARG A 33 -7.64 6.83 -0.22
N SER A 34 -7.45 8.15 -0.32
CA SER A 34 -8.52 9.14 -0.31
C SER A 34 -8.60 9.80 -1.70
N ASN A 35 -9.47 10.78 -1.88
CA ASN A 35 -9.62 11.48 -3.16
C ASN A 35 -8.31 12.12 -3.62
N LYS A 36 -7.52 12.68 -2.71
CA LYS A 36 -6.32 13.46 -3.03
C LYS A 36 -5.01 12.77 -2.68
N GLN A 37 -5.04 11.79 -1.78
CA GLN A 37 -3.84 11.19 -1.22
C GLN A 37 -3.87 9.68 -1.30
N ILE A 38 -2.69 9.08 -1.30
CA ILE A 38 -2.53 7.63 -1.20
C ILE A 38 -1.51 7.32 -0.11
N TYR A 39 -1.80 6.28 0.68
CA TYR A 39 -1.00 5.86 1.82
C TYR A 39 -0.70 4.37 1.69
N VAL A 40 0.48 3.97 2.14
CA VAL A 40 0.85 2.56 2.23
C VAL A 40 1.61 2.32 3.52
N GLN A 41 1.35 1.17 4.15
CA GLN A 41 2.02 0.77 5.37
C GLN A 41 2.44 -0.69 5.25
N VAL A 42 3.63 -0.99 5.77
CA VAL A 42 4.11 -2.37 5.91
C VAL A 42 3.99 -2.71 7.39
N ILE A 43 3.15 -3.68 7.71
CA ILE A 43 2.71 -3.98 9.08
C ILE A 43 3.05 -5.41 9.47
N ASP A 44 3.62 -5.57 10.67
CA ASP A 44 3.72 -6.86 11.35
C ASP A 44 2.46 -7.05 12.20
N ASP A 45 1.53 -7.87 11.72
CA ASP A 45 0.24 -8.11 12.39
C ASP A 45 0.37 -8.87 13.70
N LEU A 46 1.44 -9.66 13.87
CA LEU A 46 1.66 -10.40 15.12
C LEU A 46 2.03 -9.48 16.26
N GLN A 47 2.77 -8.41 15.98
CA GLN A 47 3.18 -7.41 16.98
C GLN A 47 2.31 -6.16 16.95
N GLY A 48 1.44 -6.02 15.95
CA GLY A 48 0.62 -4.83 15.78
C GLY A 48 1.44 -3.59 15.48
N LYS A 49 2.57 -3.74 14.78
CA LYS A 49 3.53 -2.67 14.58
C LYS A 49 3.69 -2.32 13.11
N THR A 50 3.66 -1.02 12.80
CA THR A 50 3.99 -0.51 11.47
C THR A 50 5.51 -0.45 11.31
N LEU A 51 6.03 -1.21 10.36
CA LEU A 51 7.48 -1.31 10.12
C LEU A 51 7.96 -0.21 9.17
N ALA A 52 7.19 0.12 8.16
CA ALA A 52 7.52 1.18 7.22
C ALA A 52 6.24 1.84 6.69
N PRO A 53 6.14 3.17 6.76
CA PRO A 53 5.05 3.92 6.13
C PRO A 53 5.55 4.70 4.91
N ALA A 54 4.64 5.02 4.01
CA ALA A 54 4.86 6.02 2.95
C ALA A 54 3.53 6.61 2.51
N SER A 55 3.53 7.87 2.11
CA SER A 55 2.32 8.51 1.60
C SER A 55 2.66 9.66 0.67
N SER A 56 1.71 10.03 -0.18
CA SER A 56 1.85 11.21 -1.03
C SER A 56 1.87 12.51 -0.24
N ASN A 57 1.41 12.49 1.01
CA ASN A 57 1.42 13.63 1.93
C ASN A 57 2.66 13.66 2.83
N ASP A 58 3.57 12.73 2.66
CA ASP A 58 4.83 12.64 3.38
C ASP A 58 5.73 13.82 3.00
N LYS A 59 6.40 14.44 3.99
CA LYS A 59 7.27 15.60 3.75
C LYS A 59 8.35 15.35 2.71
N GLU A 60 8.90 14.14 2.69
CA GLU A 60 9.96 13.76 1.74
C GLU A 60 9.41 13.55 0.31
N LEU A 61 8.15 13.17 0.18
CA LEU A 61 7.55 12.81 -1.09
C LEU A 61 6.63 13.88 -1.68
N SER A 62 6.07 14.76 -0.85
CA SER A 62 5.08 15.74 -1.31
C SER A 62 5.60 16.65 -2.42
N ALA A 63 6.86 17.05 -2.35
CA ALA A 63 7.49 17.89 -3.39
C ALA A 63 7.58 17.13 -4.73
N GLN A 64 7.87 15.83 -4.70
CA GLN A 64 7.93 15.00 -5.89
C GLN A 64 6.55 14.72 -6.49
N CYS A 65 5.51 14.74 -5.65
CA CYS A 65 4.14 14.47 -6.07
C CYS A 65 3.43 15.71 -6.61
N LYS A 66 3.98 16.90 -6.39
CA LYS A 66 3.36 18.15 -6.81
C LYS A 66 3.21 18.20 -8.34
N GLY A 67 2.01 18.48 -8.80
CA GLY A 67 1.71 18.56 -10.25
C GLY A 67 1.60 17.22 -10.94
N LYS A 68 1.65 16.11 -10.22
CA LYS A 68 1.55 14.76 -10.78
C LYS A 68 0.12 14.25 -10.75
N THR A 69 -0.19 13.35 -11.69
CA THR A 69 -1.49 12.64 -11.68
C THR A 69 -1.56 11.66 -10.51
N GLY A 70 -2.76 11.14 -10.21
CA GLY A 70 -2.92 10.14 -9.16
C GLY A 70 -2.11 8.87 -9.43
N ILE A 71 -1.99 8.46 -10.68
CA ILE A 71 -1.20 7.28 -11.08
C ILE A 71 0.29 7.52 -10.90
N GLU A 72 0.79 8.68 -11.33
CA GLU A 72 2.20 9.04 -11.17
C GLU A 72 2.59 9.19 -9.71
N THR A 73 1.71 9.82 -8.91
CA THR A 73 1.89 9.96 -7.46
C THR A 73 1.98 8.59 -6.77
N SER A 74 1.11 7.67 -7.17
CA SER A 74 1.11 6.30 -6.62
C SER A 74 2.39 5.55 -6.95
N ALA A 75 2.94 5.74 -8.14
CA ALA A 75 4.22 5.16 -8.52
C ALA A 75 5.37 5.69 -7.64
N ILE A 76 5.38 6.99 -7.35
CA ILE A 76 6.38 7.61 -6.45
C ILE A 76 6.28 7.01 -5.05
N VAL A 77 5.07 6.87 -4.52
CA VAL A 77 4.82 6.28 -3.19
C VAL A 77 5.23 4.80 -3.17
N GLY A 78 4.91 4.05 -4.22
CA GLY A 78 5.29 2.63 -4.33
C GLY A 78 6.80 2.44 -4.34
N LYS A 79 7.53 3.25 -5.07
CA LYS A 79 8.98 3.22 -5.08
C LYS A 79 9.56 3.56 -3.70
N ALA A 80 9.00 4.58 -3.05
CA ALA A 80 9.45 5.00 -1.72
C ALA A 80 9.24 3.90 -0.67
N ILE A 81 8.09 3.22 -0.68
CA ILE A 81 7.83 2.14 0.29
C ILE A 81 8.78 0.97 0.06
N ALA A 82 9.11 0.66 -1.20
CA ALA A 82 10.08 -0.37 -1.51
C ALA A 82 11.46 -0.04 -0.93
N GLU A 83 11.93 1.17 -1.11
CA GLU A 83 13.20 1.63 -0.56
C GLU A 83 13.22 1.60 0.97
N ARG A 84 12.15 2.09 1.59
CA ARG A 84 12.04 2.14 3.06
C ARG A 84 11.95 0.75 3.69
N ALA A 85 11.21 -0.17 3.06
CA ALA A 85 11.11 -1.54 3.53
C ALA A 85 12.45 -2.26 3.43
N GLN A 86 13.15 -2.12 2.31
CA GLN A 86 14.45 -2.75 2.10
C GLN A 86 15.51 -2.20 3.05
N ALA A 87 15.45 -0.91 3.39
CA ALA A 87 16.33 -0.31 4.39
C ALA A 87 16.18 -0.95 5.76
N LYS A 88 15.04 -1.58 6.03
CA LYS A 88 14.77 -2.33 7.27
C LYS A 88 14.94 -3.85 7.11
N GLY A 89 15.50 -4.28 5.99
CA GLY A 89 15.75 -5.70 5.72
C GLY A 89 14.53 -6.48 5.23
N ILE A 90 13.44 -5.82 4.89
CA ILE A 90 12.23 -6.46 4.39
C ILE A 90 12.38 -6.67 2.88
N LYS A 91 12.26 -7.91 2.41
CA LYS A 91 12.40 -8.26 0.99
C LYS A 91 11.09 -8.71 0.37
N ALA A 92 10.23 -9.37 1.15
CA ALA A 92 8.95 -9.90 0.69
C ALA A 92 7.83 -9.38 1.56
N VAL A 93 6.67 -9.12 0.95
CA VAL A 93 5.47 -8.67 1.65
C VAL A 93 4.25 -9.42 1.12
N SER A 94 3.18 -9.43 1.91
CA SER A 94 1.87 -9.90 1.49
C SER A 94 1.04 -8.66 1.14
N PHE A 95 0.63 -8.53 -0.11
CA PHE A 95 -0.08 -7.34 -0.57
C PHE A 95 -1.54 -7.38 -0.15
N ASP A 96 -1.97 -6.34 0.57
CA ASP A 96 -3.36 -6.11 0.96
C ASP A 96 -3.84 -4.83 0.27
N ARG A 97 -4.68 -4.98 -0.74
CA ARG A 97 -5.20 -3.84 -1.51
C ARG A 97 -6.27 -3.03 -0.77
N GLY A 98 -6.55 -3.32 0.50
CA GLY A 98 -7.46 -2.54 1.33
C GLY A 98 -8.92 -2.57 0.89
N GLY A 99 -9.33 -3.58 0.11
CA GLY A 99 -10.68 -3.67 -0.46
C GLY A 99 -10.89 -2.84 -1.71
N TYR A 100 -9.87 -2.10 -2.16
CA TYR A 100 -9.93 -1.39 -3.44
C TYR A 100 -9.72 -2.35 -4.61
N LEU A 101 -10.21 -1.98 -5.79
CA LEU A 101 -9.93 -2.75 -7.01
C LEU A 101 -8.44 -2.64 -7.36
N PHE A 102 -7.86 -3.73 -7.87
CA PHE A 102 -6.48 -3.74 -8.34
C PHE A 102 -6.41 -3.09 -9.71
N HIS A 103 -6.53 -1.76 -9.72
CA HIS A 103 -6.60 -0.94 -10.93
C HIS A 103 -6.16 0.50 -10.61
N GLY A 104 -5.73 1.23 -11.64
CA GLY A 104 -5.37 2.64 -11.52
C GLY A 104 -4.27 2.88 -10.49
N ARG A 105 -4.56 3.70 -9.49
CA ARG A 105 -3.58 4.10 -8.47
C ARG A 105 -3.04 2.93 -7.65
N VAL A 106 -3.90 2.00 -7.28
CA VAL A 106 -3.49 0.83 -6.47
C VAL A 106 -2.54 -0.06 -7.27
N LYS A 107 -2.87 -0.33 -8.53
CA LYS A 107 -2.00 -1.11 -9.42
C LYS A 107 -0.67 -0.40 -9.67
N SER A 108 -0.70 0.91 -9.91
CA SER A 108 0.52 1.71 -10.14
C SER A 108 1.46 1.65 -8.95
N LEU A 109 0.94 1.77 -7.73
CA LEU A 109 1.72 1.64 -6.50
C LEU A 109 2.34 0.25 -6.38
N ALA A 110 1.56 -0.79 -6.61
CA ALA A 110 2.03 -2.18 -6.51
C ALA A 110 3.13 -2.47 -7.54
N ASP A 111 2.93 -2.05 -8.79
CA ASP A 111 3.92 -2.24 -9.85
C ASP A 111 5.23 -1.52 -9.53
N ALA A 112 5.15 -0.28 -9.05
CA ALA A 112 6.33 0.48 -8.66
C ALA A 112 7.08 -0.14 -7.48
N ALA A 113 6.36 -0.69 -6.51
CA ALA A 113 6.97 -1.39 -5.38
C ALA A 113 7.67 -2.68 -5.83
N ARG A 114 7.10 -3.41 -6.78
CA ARG A 114 7.75 -4.59 -7.36
C ARG A 114 9.00 -4.22 -8.15
N GLU A 115 8.93 -3.17 -8.96
CA GLU A 115 10.11 -2.66 -9.69
C GLU A 115 11.19 -2.18 -8.72
N GLY A 116 10.82 -1.67 -7.57
CA GLY A 116 11.74 -1.26 -6.52
C GLY A 116 12.38 -2.41 -5.74
N GLY A 117 11.98 -3.66 -6.02
CA GLY A 117 12.62 -4.85 -5.47
C GLY A 117 11.82 -5.63 -4.43
N LEU A 118 10.61 -5.21 -4.08
CA LEU A 118 9.77 -6.00 -3.17
C LEU A 118 9.15 -7.19 -3.90
N GLU A 119 9.11 -8.31 -3.22
CA GLU A 119 8.52 -9.55 -3.73
C GLU A 119 7.10 -9.73 -3.17
N PHE A 120 6.16 -9.85 -4.07
CA PHE A 120 4.78 -10.20 -3.72
C PHE A 120 3.95 -10.53 -4.96
#